data_ad94eff80a14633fd83fa0557a322d47
#
_entry.id   ad94eff80a14633fd83fa0557a322d47
#
_cell.length_a   1.000
_cell.length_b   1.000
_cell.length_c   1.000
_cell.angle_alpha   90.00
_cell.angle_beta   90.00
_cell.angle_gamma   90.00
#
_symmetry.space_group_name_H-M   'P 1'
#
loop_
_entity.id
_entity.type
_entity.pdbx_description
1 polymer ?
#
loop_
_entity_poly.entity_id
_entity_poly.type
_entity_poly.pdbx_seq_one_letter_code
_entity_poly.pdbx_strand_id
1 'polypeptide(L)'
;MLVATWKTIQKNLKGATAPAKILSEETKTTSILRDLLNESFHKIVINDKTLYNDTRNYVQRIAPEKAEILSYYNNGMPIFDQYGINKQVKASFGKTVNLPSGAYLIIEHTEALHVIDVNSGYKSISNNQELNALETNLEAAAELARQLRLRDLGGIIVVDFIDMKLPDNKKKLVDAME
;
A
#
# COMPACT_ATOMS: atom_id res chain seq x y z
N MET A 1 21.87 6.44 -20.98
CA MET A 1 21.85 6.99 -19.62
C MET A 1 23.27 7.04 -19.01
N LEU A 2 23.96 5.94 -18.79
CA LEU A 2 25.30 5.89 -18.13
C LEU A 2 26.36 6.76 -18.82
N VAL A 3 26.42 6.77 -20.15
CA VAL A 3 27.40 7.60 -20.91
C VAL A 3 27.18 9.11 -20.67
N ALA A 4 25.92 9.54 -20.58
CA ALA A 4 25.63 10.96 -20.28
C ALA A 4 26.04 11.32 -18.85
N THR A 5 25.77 10.45 -17.90
CA THR A 5 26.21 10.62 -16.50
C THR A 5 27.74 10.70 -16.42
N TRP A 6 28.45 9.82 -17.12
CA TRP A 6 29.91 9.84 -17.18
C TRP A 6 30.47 11.16 -17.74
N LYS A 7 29.90 11.66 -18.82
CA LYS A 7 30.30 12.97 -19.40
C LYS A 7 30.08 14.11 -18.42
N THR A 8 28.97 14.06 -17.65
CA THR A 8 28.67 15.05 -16.61
C THR A 8 29.69 14.99 -15.48
N ILE A 9 30.05 13.78 -15.02
CA ILE A 9 31.10 13.57 -14.00
C ILE A 9 32.40 14.18 -14.47
N GLN A 10 32.86 13.88 -15.69
CA GLN A 10 34.11 14.43 -16.24
C GLN A 10 34.07 15.94 -16.34
N LYS A 11 32.96 16.55 -16.72
CA LYS A 11 32.80 18.00 -16.77
C LYS A 11 32.88 18.63 -15.39
N ASN A 12 32.22 18.06 -14.40
CA ASN A 12 32.23 18.57 -13.03
C ASN A 12 33.60 18.41 -12.38
N LEU A 13 34.32 17.33 -12.69
CA LEU A 13 35.67 17.07 -12.15
C LEU A 13 36.68 18.15 -12.60
N LYS A 14 36.59 18.63 -13.84
CA LYS A 14 37.49 19.65 -14.38
C LYS A 14 37.42 21.00 -13.69
N GLY A 15 36.27 21.30 -13.04
CA GLY A 15 36.05 22.58 -12.34
C GLY A 15 36.07 22.45 -10.81
N ALA A 16 36.26 21.25 -10.27
CA ALA A 16 36.14 21.01 -8.84
C ALA A 16 37.50 21.20 -8.11
N THR A 17 37.45 21.89 -6.96
CA THR A 17 38.56 21.98 -6.00
C THR A 17 38.29 21.01 -4.87
N ALA A 18 39.26 20.15 -4.55
CA ALA A 18 39.12 19.16 -3.48
C ALA A 18 39.04 19.84 -2.09
N PRO A 19 38.25 19.33 -1.16
CA PRO A 19 37.30 18.23 -1.29
C PRO A 19 35.94 18.66 -1.92
N ALA A 20 35.48 17.96 -2.97
CA ALA A 20 34.21 18.25 -3.63
C ALA A 20 33.41 16.98 -3.97
N LYS A 21 32.09 17.00 -3.80
CA LYS A 21 31.20 15.93 -4.20
C LYS A 21 30.89 16.04 -5.69
N ILE A 22 31.39 15.14 -6.49
CA ILE A 22 31.28 15.16 -7.96
C ILE A 22 29.98 14.48 -8.43
N LEU A 23 29.59 13.39 -7.76
CA LEU A 23 28.35 12.66 -8.00
C LEU A 23 27.70 12.32 -6.67
N SER A 24 26.38 12.40 -6.61
CA SER A 24 25.59 11.90 -5.51
C SER A 24 24.94 10.59 -5.90
N GLU A 25 24.88 9.65 -4.98
CA GLU A 25 24.04 8.48 -5.11
C GLU A 25 22.56 8.90 -5.23
N GLU A 26 21.75 8.02 -5.80
CA GLU A 26 20.30 8.21 -5.85
C GLU A 26 19.75 8.33 -4.42
N THR A 27 18.81 9.24 -4.24
CA THR A 27 18.12 9.40 -2.96
C THR A 27 17.17 8.21 -2.74
N LYS A 28 16.76 7.95 -1.47
CA LYS A 28 15.72 6.94 -1.19
C LYS A 28 14.47 7.15 -2.03
N THR A 29 14.08 8.40 -2.26
CA THR A 29 12.91 8.75 -3.07
C THR A 29 13.06 8.33 -4.52
N THR A 30 14.23 8.58 -5.13
CA THR A 30 14.48 8.18 -6.52
C THR A 30 14.61 6.68 -6.67
N SER A 31 15.17 5.97 -5.68
CA SER A 31 15.16 4.49 -5.65
C SER A 31 13.74 3.94 -5.55
N ILE A 32 12.91 4.46 -4.66
CA ILE A 32 11.50 4.05 -4.53
C ILE A 32 10.74 4.30 -5.84
N LEU A 33 10.91 5.46 -6.46
CA LEU A 33 10.27 5.77 -7.74
C LEU A 33 10.73 4.85 -8.86
N ARG A 34 12.01 4.52 -8.93
CA ARG A 34 12.54 3.57 -9.91
C ARG A 34 11.87 2.20 -9.79
N ASP A 35 11.67 1.73 -8.56
CA ASP A 35 11.19 0.38 -8.28
C ASP A 35 9.65 0.29 -8.34
N LEU A 36 8.94 1.37 -8.00
CA LEU A 36 7.48 1.37 -7.87
C LEU A 36 6.73 2.12 -8.98
N LEU A 37 7.36 3.09 -9.67
CA LEU A 37 6.67 3.92 -10.65
C LEU A 37 6.21 3.10 -11.86
N ASN A 38 4.90 2.89 -11.96
CA ASN A 38 4.23 2.16 -13.03
C ASN A 38 3.04 2.96 -13.58
N GLU A 39 2.26 2.36 -14.47
CA GLU A 39 1.12 3.04 -15.11
C GLU A 39 -0.04 3.37 -14.17
N SER A 40 -0.12 2.69 -13.01
CA SER A 40 -1.17 2.94 -12.02
C SER A 40 -1.00 4.24 -11.22
N PHE A 41 0.18 4.89 -11.33
CA PHE A 41 0.43 6.16 -10.66
C PHE A 41 -0.19 7.31 -11.44
N HIS A 42 -1.17 7.98 -10.82
CA HIS A 42 -1.87 9.13 -11.40
C HIS A 42 -1.39 10.46 -10.84
N LYS A 43 -0.75 10.45 -9.68
CA LYS A 43 -0.27 11.67 -9.03
C LYS A 43 0.85 11.40 -8.03
N ILE A 44 1.88 12.26 -8.06
CA ILE A 44 2.96 12.29 -7.07
C ILE A 44 2.99 13.69 -6.48
N VAL A 45 2.86 13.79 -5.17
CA VAL A 45 2.77 15.08 -4.46
C VAL A 45 3.89 15.19 -3.46
N ILE A 46 4.64 16.29 -3.52
CA ILE A 46 5.83 16.51 -2.69
C ILE A 46 5.73 17.90 -2.05
N ASN A 47 5.91 17.98 -0.74
CA ASN A 47 5.86 19.23 0.03
C ASN A 47 7.24 19.82 0.37
N ASP A 48 8.33 19.12 0.05
CA ASP A 48 9.68 19.67 0.11
C ASP A 48 10.11 20.15 -1.27
N LYS A 49 10.53 21.42 -1.38
CA LYS A 49 10.87 22.04 -2.65
C LYS A 49 12.13 21.45 -3.29
N THR A 50 13.12 21.12 -2.49
CA THR A 50 14.38 20.52 -2.97
C THR A 50 14.10 19.13 -3.50
N LEU A 51 13.41 18.31 -2.72
CA LEU A 51 13.00 16.97 -3.11
C LEU A 51 12.11 16.97 -4.36
N TYR A 52 11.20 17.95 -4.48
CA TYR A 52 10.38 18.10 -5.69
C TYR A 52 11.24 18.36 -6.94
N ASN A 53 12.20 19.27 -6.86
CA ASN A 53 13.08 19.57 -7.99
C ASN A 53 13.94 18.37 -8.37
N ASP A 54 14.53 17.68 -7.40
CA ASP A 54 15.34 16.49 -7.62
C ASP A 54 14.51 15.36 -8.25
N THR A 55 13.32 15.12 -7.71
CA THR A 55 12.38 14.13 -8.23
C THR A 55 11.92 14.48 -9.64
N ARG A 56 11.62 15.75 -9.92
CA ARG A 56 11.24 16.21 -11.26
C ARG A 56 12.34 15.96 -12.27
N ASN A 57 13.57 16.34 -11.94
CA ASN A 57 14.73 16.11 -12.81
C ASN A 57 14.96 14.61 -13.06
N TYR A 58 14.75 13.78 -12.04
CA TYR A 58 14.86 12.34 -12.16
C TYR A 58 13.76 11.76 -13.07
N VAL A 59 12.49 12.07 -12.82
CA VAL A 59 11.35 11.58 -13.63
C VAL A 59 11.44 12.06 -15.08
N GLN A 60 11.80 13.32 -15.33
CA GLN A 60 12.02 13.82 -16.69
C GLN A 60 13.10 13.05 -17.46
N ARG A 61 14.06 12.46 -16.76
CA ARG A 61 15.15 11.68 -17.37
C ARG A 61 14.75 10.22 -17.65
N ILE A 62 13.92 9.59 -16.80
CA ILE A 62 13.57 8.16 -16.91
C ILE A 62 12.22 7.90 -17.54
N ALA A 63 11.25 8.80 -17.35
CA ALA A 63 9.86 8.69 -17.80
C ALA A 63 9.28 10.09 -18.05
N PRO A 64 9.75 10.80 -19.11
CA PRO A 64 9.36 12.18 -19.36
C PRO A 64 7.85 12.35 -19.53
N GLU A 65 7.13 11.36 -20.04
CA GLU A 65 5.67 11.32 -20.17
C GLU A 65 4.94 11.37 -18.83
N LYS A 66 5.62 10.98 -17.73
CA LYS A 66 5.07 11.00 -16.37
C LYS A 66 5.43 12.25 -15.58
N ALA A 67 6.17 13.18 -16.16
CA ALA A 67 6.55 14.42 -15.47
C ALA A 67 5.33 15.27 -15.06
N GLU A 68 4.21 15.17 -15.79
CA GLU A 68 2.98 15.91 -15.54
C GLU A 68 2.22 15.47 -14.28
N ILE A 69 2.42 14.21 -13.83
CA ILE A 69 1.78 13.71 -12.59
C ILE A 69 2.43 14.26 -11.32
N LEU A 70 3.62 14.89 -11.44
CA LEU A 70 4.32 15.50 -10.32
C LEU A 70 3.71 16.87 -9.98
N SER A 71 3.43 17.08 -8.70
CA SER A 71 2.96 18.36 -8.18
C SER A 71 3.67 18.77 -6.90
N TYR A 72 4.03 20.04 -6.82
CA TYR A 72 4.53 20.63 -5.59
C TYR A 72 3.35 21.03 -4.70
N TYR A 73 3.43 20.66 -3.43
CA TYR A 73 2.42 20.96 -2.42
C TYR A 73 2.94 22.05 -1.48
N ASN A 74 2.24 23.16 -1.41
CA ASN A 74 2.58 24.30 -0.56
C ASN A 74 1.31 24.91 0.09
N ASN A 75 0.48 24.06 0.70
CA ASN A 75 -0.68 24.53 1.46
C ASN A 75 -0.36 24.51 2.96
N GLY A 76 -1.10 25.31 3.75
CA GLY A 76 -0.90 25.38 5.19
C GLY A 76 -1.31 24.12 5.98
N MET A 77 -2.09 23.20 5.36
CA MET A 77 -2.50 21.94 5.97
C MET A 77 -1.41 20.87 5.74
N PRO A 78 -1.12 19.99 6.71
CA PRO A 78 -0.22 18.87 6.50
C PRO A 78 -0.67 18.00 5.31
N ILE A 79 0.28 17.59 4.46
CA ILE A 79 -0.01 16.86 3.22
C ILE A 79 -0.81 15.57 3.46
N PHE A 80 -0.52 14.80 4.51
CA PHE A 80 -1.25 13.57 4.82
C PHE A 80 -2.68 13.82 5.28
N ASP A 81 -2.95 14.95 5.93
CA ASP A 81 -4.31 15.34 6.32
C ASP A 81 -5.11 15.80 5.10
N GLN A 82 -4.49 16.56 4.19
CA GLN A 82 -5.11 16.99 2.94
C GLN A 82 -5.61 15.82 2.08
N TYR A 83 -4.86 14.73 2.05
CA TYR A 83 -5.22 13.53 1.28
C TYR A 83 -5.89 12.44 2.13
N GLY A 84 -6.23 12.73 3.38
CA GLY A 84 -6.89 11.79 4.29
C GLY A 84 -6.06 10.57 4.67
N ILE A 85 -4.75 10.60 4.42
CA ILE A 85 -3.83 9.48 4.68
C ILE A 85 -3.80 9.12 6.15
N ASN A 86 -3.75 10.12 7.06
CA ASN A 86 -3.73 9.88 8.50
C ASN A 86 -4.98 9.14 8.99
N LYS A 87 -6.16 9.44 8.42
CA LYS A 87 -7.40 8.71 8.73
C LYS A 87 -7.35 7.27 8.23
N GLN A 88 -6.86 7.06 7.00
CA GLN A 88 -6.72 5.72 6.42
C GLN A 88 -5.73 4.87 7.20
N VAL A 89 -4.57 5.41 7.59
CA VAL A 89 -3.58 4.72 8.41
C VAL A 89 -4.19 4.31 9.75
N LYS A 90 -4.85 5.23 10.46
CA LYS A 90 -5.51 4.90 11.75
C LYS A 90 -6.58 3.82 11.59
N ALA A 91 -7.41 3.91 10.55
CA ALA A 91 -8.45 2.91 10.27
C ALA A 91 -7.83 1.54 9.94
N SER A 92 -6.75 1.53 9.15
CA SER A 92 -6.07 0.30 8.71
C SER A 92 -5.43 -0.49 9.85
N PHE A 93 -5.08 0.17 10.96
CA PHE A 93 -4.51 -0.48 12.15
C PHE A 93 -5.52 -0.63 13.29
N GLY A 94 -6.79 -0.34 13.05
CA GLY A 94 -7.87 -0.55 14.01
C GLY A 94 -8.14 -2.05 14.27
N LYS A 95 -8.68 -2.36 15.46
CA LYS A 95 -9.07 -3.73 15.83
C LYS A 95 -10.15 -4.27 14.89
N THR A 96 -11.10 -3.43 14.49
CA THR A 96 -12.23 -3.77 13.63
C THR A 96 -11.97 -3.32 12.20
N VAL A 97 -12.21 -4.20 11.24
CA VAL A 97 -12.14 -3.94 9.79
C VAL A 97 -13.52 -4.19 9.19
N ASN A 98 -14.15 -3.14 8.69
CA ASN A 98 -15.46 -3.23 8.06
C ASN A 98 -15.33 -3.70 6.61
N LEU A 99 -16.21 -4.61 6.20
CA LEU A 99 -16.35 -5.11 4.84
C LEU A 99 -17.43 -4.33 4.07
N PRO A 100 -17.37 -4.23 2.75
CA PRO A 100 -18.38 -3.57 1.92
C PRO A 100 -19.81 -4.11 2.13
N SER A 101 -19.95 -5.39 2.40
CA SER A 101 -21.25 -6.02 2.70
C SER A 101 -21.89 -5.56 4.00
N GLY A 102 -21.14 -4.93 4.91
CA GLY A 102 -21.55 -4.59 6.27
C GLY A 102 -21.15 -5.67 7.32
N ALA A 103 -20.54 -6.77 6.88
CA ALA A 103 -19.80 -7.67 7.75
C ALA A 103 -18.53 -7.01 8.27
N TYR A 104 -17.85 -7.60 9.22
CA TYR A 104 -16.60 -7.05 9.74
C TYR A 104 -15.69 -8.13 10.32
N LEU A 105 -14.39 -7.86 10.31
CA LEU A 105 -13.37 -8.66 10.98
C LEU A 105 -12.97 -8.00 12.29
N ILE A 106 -12.69 -8.82 13.31
CA ILE A 106 -12.01 -8.40 14.54
C ILE A 106 -10.63 -9.02 14.53
N ILE A 107 -9.58 -8.20 14.54
CA ILE A 107 -8.18 -8.66 14.51
C ILE A 107 -7.56 -8.41 15.87
N GLU A 108 -7.12 -9.47 16.54
CA GLU A 108 -6.48 -9.42 17.83
C GLU A 108 -5.08 -10.05 17.78
N HIS A 109 -4.19 -9.50 18.58
CA HIS A 109 -2.82 -9.98 18.72
C HIS A 109 -2.65 -10.56 20.11
N THR A 110 -2.17 -11.79 20.16
CA THR A 110 -1.72 -12.45 21.40
C THR A 110 -0.20 -12.53 21.41
N GLU A 111 0.39 -13.05 22.47
CA GLU A 111 1.84 -13.23 22.56
C GLU A 111 2.41 -14.16 21.47
N ALA A 112 1.65 -15.21 21.07
CA ALA A 112 2.14 -16.28 20.20
C ALA A 112 1.47 -16.33 18.82
N LEU A 113 0.29 -15.72 18.64
CA LEU A 113 -0.49 -15.81 17.42
C LEU A 113 -1.43 -14.62 17.21
N HIS A 114 -1.92 -14.48 15.99
CA HIS A 114 -2.99 -13.54 15.65
C HIS A 114 -4.31 -14.30 15.56
N VAL A 115 -5.37 -13.72 16.14
CA VAL A 115 -6.73 -14.27 16.07
C VAL A 115 -7.61 -13.31 15.30
N ILE A 116 -8.36 -13.84 14.35
CA ILE A 116 -9.26 -13.07 13.51
C ILE A 116 -10.65 -13.71 13.53
N ASP A 117 -11.63 -12.94 13.98
CA ASP A 117 -13.02 -13.35 14.07
C ASP A 117 -13.84 -12.68 12.95
N VAL A 118 -14.65 -13.47 12.23
CA VAL A 118 -15.48 -13.00 11.11
C VAL A 118 -16.93 -12.87 11.55
N ASN A 119 -17.44 -11.64 11.48
CA ASN A 119 -18.82 -11.31 11.86
C ASN A 119 -19.65 -10.90 10.66
N SER A 120 -20.85 -11.48 10.49
CA SER A 120 -21.76 -11.16 9.38
C SER A 120 -22.43 -9.78 9.47
N GLY A 121 -22.34 -9.11 10.64
CA GLY A 121 -23.03 -7.84 10.86
C GLY A 121 -24.56 -7.99 10.79
N TYR A 122 -25.22 -6.89 10.42
CA TYR A 122 -26.70 -6.84 10.35
C TYR A 122 -27.28 -7.31 9.00
N LYS A 123 -26.45 -7.73 8.05
CA LYS A 123 -26.91 -8.08 6.71
C LYS A 123 -27.41 -9.53 6.65
N SER A 124 -28.71 -9.70 6.71
CA SER A 124 -29.41 -10.88 6.20
C SER A 124 -29.89 -10.56 4.77
N ILE A 125 -29.06 -10.79 3.74
CA ILE A 125 -29.40 -10.43 2.35
C ILE A 125 -30.31 -11.46 1.70
N SER A 126 -30.28 -12.71 2.17
CA SER A 126 -31.12 -13.78 1.66
C SER A 126 -31.70 -14.62 2.80
N ASN A 127 -32.82 -15.29 2.52
CA ASN A 127 -33.42 -16.28 3.45
C ASN A 127 -32.56 -17.57 3.55
N ASN A 128 -31.43 -17.65 2.83
CA ASN A 128 -30.52 -18.78 2.84
C ASN A 128 -29.27 -18.45 3.69
N GLN A 129 -29.29 -18.87 4.94
CA GLN A 129 -28.19 -18.66 5.91
C GLN A 129 -26.86 -19.23 5.42
N GLU A 130 -26.87 -20.37 4.76
CA GLU A 130 -25.68 -21.05 4.24
C GLU A 130 -25.00 -20.23 3.12
N LEU A 131 -25.79 -19.68 2.21
CA LEU A 131 -25.26 -18.82 1.12
C LEU A 131 -24.70 -17.52 1.68
N ASN A 132 -25.39 -16.90 2.63
CA ASN A 132 -24.89 -15.70 3.29
C ASN A 132 -23.57 -15.94 4.01
N ALA A 133 -23.42 -17.10 4.70
CA ALA A 133 -22.19 -17.47 5.36
C ALA A 133 -21.03 -17.63 4.36
N LEU A 134 -21.29 -18.32 3.23
CA LEU A 134 -20.29 -18.49 2.18
C LEU A 134 -19.84 -17.14 1.58
N GLU A 135 -20.78 -16.28 1.19
CA GLU A 135 -20.47 -14.98 0.59
C GLU A 135 -19.68 -14.09 1.57
N THR A 136 -20.08 -14.06 2.84
CA THR A 136 -19.36 -13.31 3.88
C THR A 136 -17.96 -13.85 4.08
N ASN A 137 -17.79 -15.17 4.15
CA ASN A 137 -16.49 -15.80 4.35
C ASN A 137 -15.56 -15.57 3.15
N LEU A 138 -16.04 -15.59 1.92
CA LEU A 138 -15.23 -15.29 0.73
C LEU A 138 -14.80 -13.82 0.68
N GLU A 139 -15.70 -12.90 1.03
CA GLU A 139 -15.37 -11.48 1.16
C GLU A 139 -14.33 -11.27 2.27
N ALA A 140 -14.51 -11.93 3.42
CA ALA A 140 -13.58 -11.92 4.53
C ALA A 140 -12.20 -12.45 4.13
N ALA A 141 -12.12 -13.55 3.36
CA ALA A 141 -10.86 -14.12 2.88
C ALA A 141 -10.07 -13.13 2.01
N ALA A 142 -10.74 -12.44 1.09
CA ALA A 142 -10.11 -11.42 0.24
C ALA A 142 -9.57 -10.24 1.06
N GLU A 143 -10.36 -9.73 2.01
CA GLU A 143 -9.94 -8.64 2.89
C GLU A 143 -8.83 -9.10 3.86
N LEU A 144 -8.89 -10.33 4.36
CA LEU A 144 -7.86 -10.93 5.20
C LEU A 144 -6.50 -10.89 4.50
N ALA A 145 -6.42 -11.37 3.26
CA ALA A 145 -5.19 -11.33 2.47
C ALA A 145 -4.65 -9.91 2.32
N ARG A 146 -5.52 -8.91 2.17
CA ARG A 146 -5.15 -7.49 2.14
C ARG A 146 -4.62 -7.02 3.49
N GLN A 147 -5.28 -7.38 4.59
CA GLN A 147 -4.89 -6.96 5.95
C GLN A 147 -3.56 -7.59 6.39
N LEU A 148 -3.31 -8.85 6.04
CA LEU A 148 -2.03 -9.52 6.33
C LEU A 148 -0.86 -8.76 5.70
N ARG A 149 -0.99 -8.36 4.42
CA ARG A 149 0.04 -7.56 3.73
C ARG A 149 0.16 -6.15 4.28
N LEU A 150 -0.98 -5.49 4.55
CA LEU A 150 -1.02 -4.10 5.00
C LEU A 150 -0.39 -3.92 6.38
N ARG A 151 -0.62 -4.89 7.28
CA ARG A 151 -0.15 -4.86 8.68
C ARG A 151 1.16 -5.61 8.88
N ASP A 152 1.70 -6.22 7.82
CA ASP A 152 2.88 -7.08 7.87
C ASP A 152 2.74 -8.19 8.94
N LEU A 153 1.57 -8.85 8.94
CA LEU A 153 1.27 -9.93 9.89
C LEU A 153 1.88 -11.24 9.40
N GLY A 154 2.68 -11.85 10.26
CA GLY A 154 3.30 -13.14 10.02
C GLY A 154 3.16 -14.09 11.22
N GLY A 155 3.68 -15.29 11.10
CA GLY A 155 3.58 -16.32 12.13
C GLY A 155 2.26 -17.11 12.08
N ILE A 156 1.75 -17.50 13.23
CA ILE A 156 0.51 -18.29 13.34
C ILE A 156 -0.69 -17.33 13.30
N ILE A 157 -1.59 -17.57 12.36
CA ILE A 157 -2.82 -16.79 12.19
C ILE A 157 -3.99 -17.76 12.25
N VAL A 158 -4.88 -17.57 13.22
CA VAL A 158 -6.10 -18.37 13.39
C VAL A 158 -7.28 -17.51 12.97
N VAL A 159 -8.08 -18.02 12.03
CA VAL A 159 -9.27 -17.33 11.54
C VAL A 159 -10.50 -18.14 11.90
N ASP A 160 -11.42 -17.51 12.63
CA ASP A 160 -12.74 -18.07 12.95
C ASP A 160 -13.76 -17.56 11.92
N PHE A 161 -14.03 -18.41 10.91
CA PHE A 161 -14.99 -18.12 9.88
C PHE A 161 -16.42 -18.49 10.32
N ILE A 162 -17.42 -17.84 9.71
CA ILE A 162 -18.82 -18.16 9.96
C ILE A 162 -19.09 -19.63 9.60
N ASP A 163 -19.76 -20.36 10.49
CA ASP A 163 -20.09 -21.77 10.31
C ASP A 163 -20.85 -22.05 9.01
N MET A 164 -20.38 -23.05 8.27
CA MET A 164 -21.02 -23.59 7.06
C MET A 164 -21.26 -25.08 7.21
N LYS A 165 -22.41 -25.55 6.73
CA LYS A 165 -22.81 -26.97 6.80
C LYS A 165 -22.36 -27.76 5.58
N LEU A 166 -22.42 -27.15 4.38
CA LEU A 166 -22.14 -27.84 3.13
C LEU A 166 -20.63 -28.01 2.88
N PRO A 167 -20.14 -29.27 2.66
CA PRO A 167 -18.74 -29.53 2.37
C PRO A 167 -18.20 -28.76 1.17
N ASP A 168 -19.01 -28.59 0.12
CA ASP A 168 -18.63 -27.87 -1.10
C ASP A 168 -18.35 -26.40 -0.82
N ASN A 169 -19.10 -25.77 0.08
CA ASN A 169 -18.88 -24.40 0.48
C ASN A 169 -17.59 -24.25 1.31
N LYS A 170 -17.33 -25.19 2.21
CA LYS A 170 -16.07 -25.25 2.95
C LYS A 170 -14.88 -25.36 2.00
N LYS A 171 -15.00 -26.23 0.99
CA LYS A 171 -13.94 -26.39 -0.02
C LYS A 171 -13.69 -25.10 -0.80
N LYS A 172 -14.76 -24.40 -1.25
CA LYS A 172 -14.62 -23.09 -1.93
C LYS A 172 -13.88 -22.06 -1.08
N LEU A 173 -14.12 -22.05 0.23
CA LEU A 173 -13.41 -21.16 1.14
C LEU A 173 -11.92 -21.51 1.23
N VAL A 174 -11.60 -22.81 1.35
CA VAL A 174 -10.20 -23.28 1.38
C VAL A 174 -9.49 -22.90 0.08
N ASP A 175 -10.10 -23.18 -1.08
CA ASP A 175 -9.56 -22.84 -2.39
C ASP A 175 -9.33 -21.32 -2.57
N ALA A 176 -10.14 -20.46 -1.88
CA ALA A 176 -9.98 -19.02 -1.89
C ALA A 176 -8.87 -18.51 -0.94
N MET A 177 -8.48 -19.33 0.04
CA MET A 177 -7.41 -19.00 1.00
C MET A 177 -6.02 -19.43 0.52
N GLU A 178 -5.93 -20.34 -0.47
CA GLU A 178 -4.69 -20.81 -1.10
C GLU A 178 -4.20 -19.80 -2.18
#